data_a6adaebbd43f63e1eb9de0d3428dbacf
#
_entry.id   a6adaebbd43f63e1eb9de0d3428dbacf
#
_cell.length_a   1.000
_cell.length_b   1.000
_cell.length_c   1.000
_cell.angle_alpha   90.00
_cell.angle_beta   90.00
_cell.angle_gamma   90.00
#
_symmetry.space_group_name_H-M   'P 1'
#
loop_
_entity.id
_entity.type
_entity.pdbx_description
1 polymer ?
#
loop_
_entity_poly.entity_id
_entity_poly.type
_entity_poly.pdbx_seq_one_letter_code
_entity_poly.pdbx_strand_id
1 'polypeptide(L)'
;IQMGKSIRCSSCGAEIKPRWGQNEVKCPICGGVLSVIQEQKRMEMTDSNRINVIRYEAGNDMLVYKHPIQDFTYGTQLIVHESQEAIFFKDGQALDSFGAGRYTLETGSLPILNKTFQIASSQNMFAAEVYFVNLAVQMGIKWGTDSKVRLFDPASGIYIEIGACGNFSIKVSDTRKLVLKLVGTANEFGVSDIIQRSGCETDLMVGKFKALIMTKVKSLLARIIKEENISILEIDAYIDVISEKMKNAINPTLGEYGLFMPEFFITRIVTPDDDPNYRRLKQQYADRILRVREEDIRKVEAEAARERKRVEAETVAELKAISASGDAQALRLKAQAEADAYKMRAY
;
A
#
# COMPACT_ATOMS: atom_id res chain seq x y z
N ILE A 1 -35.38 -20.04 11.27
CA ILE A 1 -36.00 -20.64 12.46
C ILE A 1 -35.27 -20.05 13.65
N GLN A 2 -35.78 -18.92 14.24
CA GLN A 2 -35.22 -18.34 15.45
C GLN A 2 -35.51 -19.30 16.62
N MET A 3 -34.47 -19.90 17.18
CA MET A 3 -34.57 -20.61 18.44
C MET A 3 -34.93 -19.64 19.55
N GLY A 4 -35.93 -19.97 20.38
CA GLY A 4 -36.35 -19.15 21.51
C GLY A 4 -35.16 -18.89 22.46
N LYS A 5 -34.99 -17.66 22.91
CA LYS A 5 -33.97 -17.28 23.92
C LYS A 5 -34.17 -18.11 25.17
N SER A 6 -33.09 -18.63 25.77
CA SER A 6 -33.15 -19.32 27.06
C SER A 6 -33.56 -18.33 28.16
N ILE A 7 -34.34 -18.81 29.14
CA ILE A 7 -34.76 -18.04 30.33
C ILE A 7 -34.16 -18.70 31.59
N ARG A 8 -33.90 -17.91 32.62
CA ARG A 8 -33.43 -18.44 33.93
C ARG A 8 -34.56 -18.51 34.93
N CYS A 9 -34.62 -19.62 35.60
CA CYS A 9 -35.59 -19.82 36.69
C CYS A 9 -35.29 -18.86 37.85
N SER A 10 -36.24 -18.02 38.22
CA SER A 10 -36.13 -17.06 39.34
C SER A 10 -35.98 -17.75 40.70
N SER A 11 -36.41 -19.00 40.86
CA SER A 11 -36.36 -19.73 42.12
C SER A 11 -35.06 -20.52 42.33
N CYS A 12 -34.49 -21.14 41.28
CA CYS A 12 -33.32 -21.99 41.40
C CYS A 12 -32.16 -21.68 40.47
N GLY A 13 -32.29 -20.66 39.59
CA GLY A 13 -31.24 -20.21 38.66
C GLY A 13 -31.06 -21.11 37.42
N ALA A 14 -31.82 -22.19 37.27
CA ALA A 14 -31.69 -23.11 36.16
C ALA A 14 -32.03 -22.47 34.81
N GLU A 15 -31.24 -22.76 33.80
CA GLU A 15 -31.46 -22.33 32.45
C GLU A 15 -32.47 -23.22 31.71
N ILE A 16 -33.51 -22.63 31.15
CA ILE A 16 -34.62 -23.35 30.52
C ILE A 16 -34.79 -22.82 29.10
N LYS A 17 -34.95 -23.73 28.14
CA LYS A 17 -35.27 -23.34 26.73
C LYS A 17 -36.76 -23.63 26.49
N PRO A 18 -37.61 -22.59 26.49
CA PRO A 18 -39.02 -22.74 26.19
C PRO A 18 -39.23 -23.16 24.74
N ARG A 19 -40.24 -23.96 24.47
CA ARG A 19 -40.67 -24.30 23.11
C ARG A 19 -41.43 -23.11 22.52
N TRP A 20 -41.35 -23.00 21.21
CA TRP A 20 -42.02 -21.91 20.48
C TRP A 20 -43.52 -21.87 20.79
N GLY A 21 -44.04 -20.70 21.16
CA GLY A 21 -45.47 -20.52 21.50
C GLY A 21 -45.86 -20.90 22.93
N GLN A 22 -44.93 -21.30 23.80
CA GLN A 22 -45.26 -21.53 25.22
C GLN A 22 -45.22 -20.20 26.00
N ASN A 23 -46.36 -19.83 26.62
CA ASN A 23 -46.46 -18.67 27.50
C ASN A 23 -45.98 -18.98 28.93
N GLU A 24 -46.04 -20.27 29.34
CA GLU A 24 -45.61 -20.76 30.64
C GLU A 24 -44.78 -22.01 30.49
N VAL A 25 -43.74 -22.15 31.32
CA VAL A 25 -42.87 -23.33 31.35
C VAL A 25 -42.62 -23.77 32.79
N LYS A 26 -42.64 -25.06 33.03
CA LYS A 26 -42.36 -25.64 34.35
C LYS A 26 -40.87 -25.94 34.48
N CYS A 27 -40.24 -25.39 35.51
CA CYS A 27 -38.84 -25.64 35.76
C CYS A 27 -38.55 -27.11 36.02
N PRO A 28 -37.68 -27.78 35.27
CA PRO A 28 -37.39 -29.20 35.45
C PRO A 28 -36.64 -29.51 36.75
N ILE A 29 -36.05 -28.50 37.41
CA ILE A 29 -35.25 -28.68 38.63
C ILE A 29 -36.11 -28.45 39.89
N CYS A 30 -36.81 -27.34 39.98
CA CYS A 30 -37.57 -26.97 41.20
C CYS A 30 -39.09 -27.11 41.06
N GLY A 31 -39.59 -27.42 39.86
CA GLY A 31 -41.01 -27.59 39.60
C GLY A 31 -41.83 -26.29 39.53
N GLY A 32 -41.24 -25.15 39.76
CA GLY A 32 -41.89 -23.82 39.68
C GLY A 32 -42.39 -23.50 38.28
N VAL A 33 -43.58 -22.90 38.18
CA VAL A 33 -44.15 -22.39 36.91
C VAL A 33 -43.65 -20.99 36.66
N LEU A 34 -43.13 -20.77 35.46
CA LEU A 34 -42.51 -19.50 35.01
C LEU A 34 -43.25 -18.98 33.80
N SER A 35 -43.64 -17.70 33.82
CA SER A 35 -44.15 -17.05 32.64
C SER A 35 -43.02 -16.64 31.74
N VAL A 36 -42.96 -17.17 30.52
CA VAL A 36 -41.90 -16.89 29.52
C VAL A 36 -41.80 -15.39 29.20
N ILE A 37 -42.93 -14.72 29.14
CA ILE A 37 -43.01 -13.27 28.84
C ILE A 37 -42.48 -12.43 30.01
N GLN A 38 -42.82 -12.81 31.25
CA GLN A 38 -42.36 -12.08 32.44
C GLN A 38 -40.84 -12.26 32.67
N GLU A 39 -40.34 -13.47 32.50
CA GLU A 39 -38.89 -13.77 32.66
C GLU A 39 -38.07 -13.13 31.53
N GLN A 40 -38.57 -13.10 30.31
CA GLN A 40 -37.92 -12.37 29.22
C GLN A 40 -37.85 -10.87 29.48
N LYS A 41 -38.96 -10.25 29.91
CA LYS A 41 -38.97 -8.82 30.32
C LYS A 41 -38.06 -8.58 31.52
N ARG A 42 -37.97 -9.49 32.48
CA ARG A 42 -37.08 -9.37 33.64
C ARG A 42 -35.59 -9.44 33.23
N MET A 43 -35.25 -10.31 32.26
CA MET A 43 -33.90 -10.38 31.69
C MET A 43 -33.55 -9.09 30.93
N GLU A 44 -34.48 -8.55 30.17
CA GLU A 44 -34.29 -7.27 29.48
C GLU A 44 -34.12 -6.11 30.47
N MET A 45 -34.86 -6.09 31.60
CA MET A 45 -34.72 -5.07 32.66
C MET A 45 -33.42 -5.23 33.46
N THR A 46 -32.88 -6.45 33.66
CA THR A 46 -31.56 -6.66 34.31
C THR A 46 -30.40 -6.33 33.41
N ASP A 47 -30.55 -6.47 32.10
CA ASP A 47 -29.55 -6.02 31.12
C ASP A 47 -29.51 -4.49 30.99
N SER A 48 -30.65 -3.79 31.17
CA SER A 48 -30.71 -2.31 31.14
C SER A 48 -29.98 -1.64 32.31
N ASN A 49 -29.67 -2.36 33.38
CA ASN A 49 -28.92 -1.82 34.53
C ASN A 49 -27.42 -2.17 34.49
N ARG A 50 -26.93 -2.84 33.45
CA ARG A 50 -25.50 -3.04 33.22
C ARG A 50 -24.93 -1.81 32.49
N ILE A 51 -23.86 -1.28 33.01
CA ILE A 51 -23.04 -0.30 32.29
C ILE A 51 -22.63 -0.94 30.97
N ASN A 52 -23.21 -0.46 29.88
CA ASN A 52 -22.86 -0.94 28.55
C ASN A 52 -21.43 -0.52 28.24
N VAL A 53 -20.63 -1.45 27.73
CA VAL A 53 -19.30 -1.18 27.22
C VAL A 53 -19.34 -1.25 25.72
N ILE A 54 -19.01 -0.16 25.07
CA ILE A 54 -18.87 -0.04 23.62
C ILE A 54 -17.39 -0.16 23.28
N ARG A 55 -17.05 -1.16 22.51
CA ARG A 55 -15.70 -1.39 21.99
C ARG A 55 -15.76 -2.16 20.69
N TYR A 56 -14.71 -2.06 19.90
CA TYR A 56 -14.56 -2.83 18.70
C TYR A 56 -13.27 -3.66 18.76
N GLU A 57 -13.40 -4.98 18.66
CA GLU A 57 -12.30 -5.94 18.75
C GLU A 57 -12.17 -6.78 17.46
N ALA A 58 -12.70 -6.31 16.33
CA ALA A 58 -12.62 -7.06 15.09
C ALA A 58 -11.25 -7.00 14.43
N GLY A 59 -11.07 -7.82 13.39
CA GLY A 59 -9.81 -7.97 12.66
C GLY A 59 -9.31 -6.69 12.04
N ASN A 60 -8.00 -6.65 11.79
CA ASN A 60 -7.31 -5.47 11.25
C ASN A 60 -7.68 -5.14 9.79
N ASP A 61 -8.45 -5.97 9.13
CA ASP A 61 -8.89 -5.82 7.74
C ASP A 61 -10.12 -4.91 7.55
N MET A 62 -10.79 -4.55 8.66
CA MET A 62 -11.91 -3.60 8.63
C MET A 62 -11.40 -2.17 8.79
N LEU A 63 -11.81 -1.29 7.88
CA LEU A 63 -11.51 0.15 7.93
C LEU A 63 -12.56 0.93 8.70
N VAL A 64 -13.83 0.60 8.51
CA VAL A 64 -14.96 1.24 9.19
C VAL A 64 -15.94 0.17 9.65
N TYR A 65 -16.37 0.25 10.89
CA TYR A 65 -17.34 -0.64 11.50
C TYR A 65 -18.41 0.15 12.23
N LYS A 66 -19.67 -0.08 11.89
CA LYS A 66 -20.82 0.49 12.60
C LYS A 66 -21.17 -0.42 13.77
N HIS A 67 -21.15 0.14 14.98
CA HIS A 67 -21.53 -0.61 16.17
C HIS A 67 -23.06 -0.93 16.14
N PRO A 68 -23.47 -2.15 16.47
CA PRO A 68 -24.87 -2.58 16.35
C PRO A 68 -25.80 -1.92 17.37
N ILE A 69 -25.29 -1.49 18.52
CA ILE A 69 -26.06 -0.78 19.55
C ILE A 69 -26.13 0.69 19.15
N GLN A 70 -27.34 1.23 19.12
CA GLN A 70 -27.63 2.62 18.79
C GLN A 70 -28.26 3.39 19.95
N ASP A 71 -28.81 2.69 20.95
CA ASP A 71 -29.41 3.29 22.15
C ASP A 71 -28.45 3.14 23.33
N PHE A 72 -27.96 4.27 23.81
CA PHE A 72 -26.99 4.35 24.89
C PHE A 72 -27.57 4.98 26.13
N THR A 73 -27.15 4.48 27.30
CA THR A 73 -27.42 5.13 28.58
C THR A 73 -26.24 6.00 29.00
N TYR A 74 -26.52 7.09 29.70
CA TYR A 74 -25.45 7.84 30.37
C TYR A 74 -24.68 6.93 31.33
N GLY A 75 -23.35 7.05 31.37
CA GLY A 75 -22.45 6.15 32.09
C GLY A 75 -21.92 4.98 31.24
N THR A 76 -22.42 4.80 30.03
CA THR A 76 -21.84 3.83 29.07
C THR A 76 -20.34 4.11 28.87
N GLN A 77 -19.53 3.04 28.94
CA GLN A 77 -18.09 3.15 28.74
C GLN A 77 -17.77 2.94 27.26
N LEU A 78 -17.12 3.92 26.63
CA LEU A 78 -16.54 3.81 25.30
C LEU A 78 -15.05 3.50 25.41
N ILE A 79 -14.59 2.42 24.81
CA ILE A 79 -13.19 2.04 24.73
C ILE A 79 -12.74 2.12 23.28
N VAL A 80 -11.76 2.98 23.01
CA VAL A 80 -11.16 3.17 21.68
C VAL A 80 -9.69 2.77 21.76
N HIS A 81 -9.25 1.86 20.92
CA HIS A 81 -7.84 1.42 20.85
C HIS A 81 -6.96 2.48 20.18
N GLU A 82 -5.63 2.41 20.40
CA GLU A 82 -4.66 3.40 19.88
C GLU A 82 -4.68 3.54 18.36
N SER A 83 -5.02 2.46 17.65
CA SER A 83 -5.13 2.46 16.19
C SER A 83 -6.54 2.78 15.68
N GLN A 84 -7.42 3.30 16.53
CA GLN A 84 -8.82 3.54 16.18
C GLN A 84 -9.26 4.94 16.55
N GLU A 85 -10.33 5.39 15.89
CA GLU A 85 -11.12 6.57 16.25
C GLU A 85 -12.60 6.19 16.23
N ALA A 86 -13.36 6.62 17.24
CA ALA A 86 -14.81 6.43 17.29
C ALA A 86 -15.53 7.73 16.95
N ILE A 87 -16.49 7.68 16.04
CA ILE A 87 -17.31 8.83 15.63
C ILE A 87 -18.76 8.57 15.95
N PHE A 88 -19.37 9.52 16.67
CA PHE A 88 -20.79 9.52 16.93
C PHE A 88 -21.54 10.21 15.79
N PHE A 89 -22.58 9.52 15.32
CA PHE A 89 -23.38 9.95 14.20
C PHE A 89 -24.85 9.97 14.59
N LYS A 90 -25.55 11.04 14.21
CA LYS A 90 -27.02 11.15 14.42
C LYS A 90 -27.67 11.96 13.30
N ASP A 91 -28.79 11.47 12.80
CA ASP A 91 -29.58 12.11 11.76
C ASP A 91 -28.76 12.56 10.53
N GLY A 92 -27.80 11.71 10.11
CA GLY A 92 -26.95 12.00 8.97
C GLY A 92 -25.78 12.97 9.24
N GLN A 93 -25.54 13.35 10.51
CA GLN A 93 -24.48 14.28 10.91
C GLN A 93 -23.43 13.60 11.78
N ALA A 94 -22.16 13.74 11.41
CA ALA A 94 -21.05 13.37 12.27
C ALA A 94 -20.87 14.44 13.35
N LEU A 95 -21.02 14.04 14.61
CA LEU A 95 -21.01 14.94 15.76
C LEU A 95 -19.67 14.87 16.49
N ASP A 96 -19.61 14.12 17.58
CA ASP A 96 -18.44 14.00 18.43
C ASP A 96 -17.52 12.87 17.95
N SER A 97 -16.20 13.05 18.05
CA SER A 97 -15.19 12.03 17.78
C SER A 97 -14.29 11.82 18.98
N PHE A 98 -13.86 10.57 19.17
CA PHE A 98 -13.03 10.11 20.28
C PHE A 98 -11.82 9.37 19.75
N GLY A 99 -10.64 9.89 20.08
CA GLY A 99 -9.38 9.18 19.85
C GLY A 99 -9.16 8.02 20.83
N ALA A 100 -7.97 7.47 20.85
CA ALA A 100 -7.62 6.38 21.74
C ALA A 100 -7.86 6.72 23.22
N GLY A 101 -8.48 5.80 23.95
CA GLY A 101 -8.72 5.96 25.36
C GLY A 101 -10.00 5.29 25.85
N ARG A 102 -10.29 5.52 27.14
CA ARG A 102 -11.54 5.11 27.78
C ARG A 102 -12.32 6.35 28.16
N TYR A 103 -13.57 6.42 27.73
CA TYR A 103 -14.45 7.54 27.96
C TYR A 103 -15.75 7.07 28.62
N THR A 104 -16.24 7.83 29.59
CA THR A 104 -17.61 7.66 30.12
C THR A 104 -18.52 8.60 29.37
N LEU A 105 -19.55 8.06 28.71
CA LEU A 105 -20.48 8.85 27.93
C LEU A 105 -21.46 9.57 28.85
N GLU A 106 -21.20 10.86 29.04
CA GLU A 106 -22.00 11.78 29.85
C GLU A 106 -22.33 13.04 29.02
N THR A 107 -23.23 13.90 29.54
CA THR A 107 -23.57 15.14 28.87
C THR A 107 -22.36 16.01 28.54
N GLY A 108 -21.34 15.99 29.40
CA GLY A 108 -20.09 16.74 29.20
C GLY A 108 -19.16 16.16 28.13
N SER A 109 -19.19 14.85 27.93
CA SER A 109 -18.34 14.16 26.93
C SER A 109 -18.91 14.15 25.51
N LEU A 110 -20.16 14.58 25.34
CA LEU A 110 -20.87 14.66 24.06
C LEU A 110 -21.38 16.10 23.77
N PRO A 111 -20.49 17.12 23.73
CA PRO A 111 -20.93 18.53 23.69
C PRO A 111 -21.68 18.88 22.40
N ILE A 112 -21.31 18.31 21.25
CA ILE A 112 -21.97 18.60 19.98
C ILE A 112 -23.32 17.91 19.92
N LEU A 113 -23.38 16.61 20.30
CA LEU A 113 -24.64 15.86 20.35
C LEU A 113 -25.66 16.55 21.28
N ASN A 114 -25.26 16.91 22.48
CA ASN A 114 -26.13 17.56 23.45
C ASN A 114 -26.60 18.96 22.99
N LYS A 115 -25.70 19.74 22.38
CA LYS A 115 -26.00 21.08 21.90
C LYS A 115 -26.98 21.09 20.72
N THR A 116 -26.80 20.12 19.80
CA THR A 116 -27.60 20.02 18.57
C THR A 116 -28.97 19.45 18.82
N PHE A 117 -29.12 18.48 19.72
CA PHE A 117 -30.38 17.76 19.92
C PHE A 117 -31.09 18.08 21.28
N GLN A 118 -30.55 19.01 22.07
CA GLN A 118 -31.12 19.42 23.36
C GLN A 118 -31.60 18.22 24.19
N ILE A 119 -30.72 17.22 24.36
CA ILE A 119 -31.08 16.02 25.10
C ILE A 119 -31.41 16.42 26.54
N ALA A 120 -32.67 16.28 26.88
CA ALA A 120 -33.16 16.64 28.20
C ALA A 120 -32.46 15.80 29.26
N SER A 121 -31.91 16.47 30.28
CA SER A 121 -31.18 15.81 31.40
C SER A 121 -32.03 14.80 32.18
N SER A 122 -33.35 14.76 31.93
CA SER A 122 -34.29 13.79 32.51
C SER A 122 -34.35 12.43 31.79
N GLN A 123 -33.77 12.33 30.56
CA GLN A 123 -33.70 11.07 29.83
C GLN A 123 -32.30 10.44 30.01
N ASN A 124 -32.23 9.31 30.69
CA ASN A 124 -30.99 8.56 30.88
C ASN A 124 -30.54 7.83 29.61
N MET A 125 -31.23 7.96 28.49
CA MET A 125 -30.97 7.29 27.22
C MET A 125 -30.89 8.28 26.09
N PHE A 126 -29.97 8.03 25.16
CA PHE A 126 -29.84 8.75 23.90
C PHE A 126 -29.57 7.81 22.75
N ALA A 127 -30.11 8.12 21.57
CA ALA A 127 -29.89 7.36 20.35
C ALA A 127 -28.82 8.05 19.51
N ALA A 128 -27.80 7.28 19.11
CA ALA A 128 -26.77 7.69 18.17
C ALA A 128 -26.14 6.45 17.53
N GLU A 129 -25.62 6.60 16.35
CA GLU A 129 -24.81 5.57 15.71
C GLU A 129 -23.34 5.78 16.07
N VAL A 130 -22.59 4.71 16.33
CA VAL A 130 -21.16 4.79 16.60
C VAL A 130 -20.40 4.04 15.52
N TYR A 131 -19.49 4.73 14.86
CA TYR A 131 -18.60 4.18 13.86
C TYR A 131 -17.19 4.14 14.42
N PHE A 132 -16.57 2.94 14.42
CA PHE A 132 -15.17 2.76 14.70
C PHE A 132 -14.39 2.78 13.39
N VAL A 133 -13.38 3.62 13.30
CA VAL A 133 -12.51 3.76 12.14
C VAL A 133 -11.11 3.29 12.49
N ASN A 134 -10.57 2.36 11.73
CA ASN A 134 -9.20 1.86 11.88
C ASN A 134 -8.22 2.80 11.20
N LEU A 135 -7.27 3.33 11.96
CA LEU A 135 -6.23 4.25 11.49
C LEU A 135 -4.94 3.53 11.07
N ALA A 136 -4.84 2.22 11.37
CA ALA A 136 -3.68 1.43 11.02
C ALA A 136 -3.50 1.36 9.49
N VAL A 137 -2.24 1.35 9.06
CA VAL A 137 -1.92 1.19 7.64
C VAL A 137 -2.24 -0.25 7.22
N GLN A 138 -3.10 -0.38 6.22
CA GLN A 138 -3.40 -1.65 5.58
C GLN A 138 -2.37 -1.91 4.49
N MET A 139 -1.51 -2.89 4.70
CA MET A 139 -0.36 -3.17 3.84
C MET A 139 -0.61 -4.33 2.87
N GLY A 140 0.14 -4.34 1.78
CA GLY A 140 0.21 -5.50 0.88
C GLY A 140 -1.05 -5.78 0.07
N ILE A 141 -1.86 -4.76 -0.20
CA ILE A 141 -3.07 -4.88 -1.01
C ILE A 141 -2.66 -5.11 -2.47
N LYS A 142 -2.96 -6.29 -3.00
CA LYS A 142 -2.60 -6.68 -4.36
C LYS A 142 -3.50 -6.02 -5.40
N TRP A 143 -2.89 -5.53 -6.46
CA TRP A 143 -3.60 -4.98 -7.62
C TRP A 143 -3.02 -5.54 -8.93
N GLY A 144 -3.80 -5.48 -9.99
CA GLY A 144 -3.38 -5.83 -11.33
C GLY A 144 -4.35 -5.26 -12.36
N THR A 145 -3.85 -4.95 -13.54
CA THR A 145 -4.69 -4.49 -14.65
C THR A 145 -5.55 -5.67 -15.15
N ASP A 146 -6.85 -5.47 -15.18
CA ASP A 146 -7.85 -6.45 -15.67
C ASP A 146 -7.80 -6.63 -17.19
N SER A 147 -7.28 -5.63 -17.91
CA SER A 147 -7.05 -5.65 -19.35
C SER A 147 -5.71 -5.02 -19.66
N LYS A 148 -5.13 -5.42 -20.79
CA LYS A 148 -3.90 -4.81 -21.29
C LYS A 148 -4.09 -3.33 -21.57
N VAL A 149 -3.07 -2.53 -21.29
CA VAL A 149 -3.02 -1.10 -21.58
C VAL A 149 -2.25 -0.90 -22.86
N ARG A 150 -2.92 -0.33 -23.87
CA ARG A 150 -2.28 0.04 -25.11
C ARG A 150 -1.56 1.37 -24.94
N LEU A 151 -0.27 1.38 -25.17
CA LEU A 151 0.57 2.57 -25.08
C LEU A 151 1.50 2.70 -26.28
N PHE A 152 1.98 3.91 -26.47
CA PHE A 152 2.96 4.23 -27.52
C PHE A 152 4.36 4.15 -26.92
N ASP A 153 5.23 3.32 -27.47
CA ASP A 153 6.64 3.26 -27.11
C ASP A 153 7.44 4.31 -27.89
N PRO A 154 7.99 5.31 -27.22
CA PRO A 154 8.68 6.42 -27.91
C PRO A 154 9.97 5.97 -28.64
N ALA A 155 10.64 4.94 -28.12
CA ALA A 155 11.92 4.47 -28.66
C ALA A 155 11.74 3.68 -29.96
N SER A 156 10.68 2.88 -30.06
CA SER A 156 10.40 2.07 -31.25
C SER A 156 9.39 2.70 -32.22
N GLY A 157 8.62 3.70 -31.75
CA GLY A 157 7.57 4.34 -32.53
C GLY A 157 6.33 3.49 -32.79
N ILE A 158 6.14 2.40 -32.05
CA ILE A 158 5.02 1.48 -32.22
C ILE A 158 4.11 1.44 -31.00
N TYR A 159 2.86 0.99 -31.19
CA TYR A 159 1.94 0.72 -30.09
C TYR A 159 2.13 -0.69 -29.56
N ILE A 160 2.26 -0.80 -28.24
CA ILE A 160 2.45 -2.06 -27.52
C ILE A 160 1.37 -2.19 -26.45
N GLU A 161 0.93 -3.38 -26.17
CA GLU A 161 -0.04 -3.69 -25.12
C GLU A 161 0.67 -4.35 -23.93
N ILE A 162 0.63 -3.68 -22.76
CA ILE A 162 1.23 -4.20 -21.55
C ILE A 162 0.22 -4.38 -20.42
N GLY A 163 0.50 -5.29 -19.50
CA GLY A 163 -0.16 -5.40 -18.23
C GLY A 163 0.76 -4.92 -17.10
N ALA A 164 0.20 -4.58 -15.95
CA ALA A 164 0.98 -4.29 -14.76
C ALA A 164 0.28 -4.86 -13.53
N CYS A 165 1.07 -5.28 -12.56
CA CYS A 165 0.59 -5.72 -11.25
C CYS A 165 1.56 -5.33 -10.14
N GLY A 166 1.03 -5.27 -8.93
CA GLY A 166 1.83 -4.86 -7.79
C GLY A 166 1.04 -4.86 -6.49
N ASN A 167 1.53 -4.09 -5.54
CA ASN A 167 0.92 -3.92 -4.22
C ASN A 167 0.81 -2.43 -3.90
N PHE A 168 -0.16 -2.09 -3.05
CA PHE A 168 -0.24 -0.77 -2.44
C PHE A 168 -0.63 -0.89 -0.97
N SER A 169 -0.41 0.16 -0.23
CA SER A 169 -0.87 0.30 1.14
C SER A 169 -1.90 1.41 1.22
N ILE A 170 -2.87 1.31 2.13
CA ILE A 170 -3.87 2.34 2.33
C ILE A 170 -4.04 2.63 3.81
N LYS A 171 -4.33 3.87 4.16
CA LYS A 171 -4.72 4.28 5.51
C LYS A 171 -5.82 5.33 5.46
N VAL A 172 -6.54 5.45 6.55
CA VAL A 172 -7.48 6.55 6.74
C VAL A 172 -6.71 7.80 7.13
N SER A 173 -6.91 8.89 6.41
CA SER A 173 -6.32 10.21 6.68
C SER A 173 -7.32 11.21 7.27
N ASP A 174 -8.61 11.03 6.97
CA ASP A 174 -9.70 11.86 7.48
C ASP A 174 -10.91 10.96 7.74
N THR A 175 -11.06 10.58 9.00
CA THR A 175 -12.10 9.66 9.47
C THR A 175 -13.50 10.21 9.23
N ARG A 176 -13.69 11.51 9.44
CA ARG A 176 -14.97 12.18 9.25
C ARG A 176 -15.42 12.18 7.79
N LYS A 177 -14.51 12.51 6.86
CA LYS A 177 -14.79 12.43 5.42
C LYS A 177 -15.11 11.02 4.98
N LEU A 178 -14.37 10.03 5.48
CA LEU A 178 -14.59 8.64 5.13
C LEU A 178 -15.98 8.19 5.57
N VAL A 179 -16.35 8.40 6.84
CA VAL A 179 -17.64 7.99 7.37
C VAL A 179 -18.78 8.74 6.65
N LEU A 180 -18.66 10.05 6.42
CA LEU A 180 -19.68 10.82 5.69
C LEU A 180 -19.92 10.34 4.26
N LYS A 181 -18.88 9.89 3.57
CA LYS A 181 -18.98 9.36 2.20
C LYS A 181 -19.51 7.92 2.15
N LEU A 182 -19.35 7.15 3.23
CA LEU A 182 -19.78 5.76 3.33
C LEU A 182 -21.14 5.60 4.01
N VAL A 183 -21.53 6.53 4.90
CA VAL A 183 -22.82 6.49 5.61
C VAL A 183 -23.98 6.48 4.62
N GLY A 184 -24.90 5.53 4.82
CA GLY A 184 -26.04 5.28 3.93
C GLY A 184 -25.77 4.24 2.84
N THR A 185 -24.56 3.73 2.72
CA THR A 185 -24.21 2.73 1.69
C THR A 185 -23.76 1.39 2.24
N ALA A 186 -23.12 1.35 3.43
CA ALA A 186 -22.71 0.12 4.08
C ALA A 186 -22.60 0.29 5.60
N ASN A 187 -22.93 -0.76 6.37
CA ASN A 187 -22.70 -0.79 7.81
C ASN A 187 -21.25 -1.13 8.18
N GLU A 188 -20.53 -1.73 7.25
CA GLU A 188 -19.13 -2.17 7.39
C GLU A 188 -18.40 -1.85 6.10
N PHE A 189 -17.14 -1.46 6.21
CA PHE A 189 -16.27 -1.21 5.08
C PHE A 189 -14.85 -1.67 5.41
N GLY A 190 -14.37 -2.65 4.67
CA GLY A 190 -13.08 -3.28 4.90
C GLY A 190 -12.15 -3.19 3.70
N VAL A 191 -10.95 -3.73 3.87
CA VAL A 191 -9.96 -3.87 2.79
C VAL A 191 -10.48 -4.76 1.67
N SER A 192 -11.26 -5.80 1.99
CA SER A 192 -11.94 -6.65 1.02
C SER A 192 -12.82 -5.84 0.06
N ASP A 193 -13.44 -4.78 0.54
CA ASP A 193 -14.34 -3.93 -0.24
C ASP A 193 -13.59 -3.04 -1.23
N ILE A 194 -12.33 -2.75 -0.95
CA ILE A 194 -11.44 -2.04 -1.87
C ILE A 194 -10.99 -2.95 -3.02
N ILE A 195 -10.83 -4.28 -2.74
CA ILE A 195 -10.14 -5.23 -3.62
C ILE A 195 -11.08 -6.17 -4.38
N GLN A 196 -12.34 -6.31 -3.96
CA GLN A 196 -13.19 -7.47 -4.22
C GLN A 196 -13.12 -8.05 -5.65
N ARG A 197 -12.95 -9.38 -5.66
CA ARG A 197 -13.03 -10.26 -6.83
C ARG A 197 -14.41 -10.19 -7.45
N SER A 198 -14.46 -10.09 -8.76
CA SER A 198 -15.67 -10.30 -9.57
C SER A 198 -16.38 -11.60 -9.16
N GLY A 199 -17.61 -11.53 -8.71
CA GLY A 199 -18.40 -12.74 -8.48
C GLY A 199 -19.57 -12.65 -7.50
N CYS A 200 -19.78 -11.55 -6.78
CA CYS A 200 -20.95 -11.41 -5.93
C CYS A 200 -21.66 -10.07 -6.23
N GLU A 201 -22.86 -10.17 -6.77
CA GLU A 201 -23.63 -9.05 -7.35
C GLU A 201 -24.35 -8.16 -6.31
N THR A 202 -23.98 -8.18 -5.03
CA THR A 202 -24.85 -7.60 -4.00
C THR A 202 -24.40 -6.28 -3.40
N ASP A 203 -23.21 -5.72 -3.74
CA ASP A 203 -22.81 -4.44 -3.15
C ASP A 203 -22.25 -3.44 -4.19
N LEU A 204 -23.09 -2.46 -4.52
CA LEU A 204 -22.85 -1.40 -5.52
C LEU A 204 -21.65 -0.48 -5.21
N MET A 205 -21.14 -0.47 -3.95
CA MET A 205 -20.07 0.44 -3.53
C MET A 205 -18.68 -0.19 -3.58
N VAL A 206 -18.59 -1.46 -3.36
CA VAL A 206 -17.36 -2.23 -3.17
C VAL A 206 -16.47 -2.24 -4.41
N GLY A 207 -17.05 -2.36 -5.59
CA GLY A 207 -16.30 -2.32 -6.84
C GLY A 207 -15.81 -0.92 -7.27
N LYS A 208 -16.32 0.16 -6.67
CA LYS A 208 -16.07 1.54 -7.14
C LYS A 208 -14.64 2.01 -6.86
N PHE A 209 -14.08 1.72 -5.69
CA PHE A 209 -12.71 2.14 -5.37
C PHE A 209 -11.68 1.39 -6.21
N LYS A 210 -11.85 0.09 -6.39
CA LYS A 210 -10.99 -0.71 -7.28
C LYS A 210 -11.08 -0.20 -8.71
N ALA A 211 -12.28 -0.01 -9.24
CA ALA A 211 -12.49 0.52 -10.58
C ALA A 211 -11.86 1.90 -10.76
N LEU A 212 -12.03 2.80 -9.77
CA LEU A 212 -11.45 4.13 -9.78
C LEU A 212 -9.93 4.09 -9.80
N ILE A 213 -9.31 3.30 -8.91
CA ILE A 213 -7.85 3.14 -8.86
C ILE A 213 -7.34 2.53 -10.17
N MET A 214 -7.96 1.46 -10.66
CA MET A 214 -7.52 0.78 -11.88
C MET A 214 -7.66 1.65 -13.13
N THR A 215 -8.72 2.43 -13.23
CA THR A 215 -8.90 3.39 -14.34
C THR A 215 -7.80 4.45 -14.31
N LYS A 216 -7.47 4.97 -13.12
CA LYS A 216 -6.37 5.92 -12.94
C LYS A 216 -5.02 5.28 -13.26
N VAL A 217 -4.75 4.08 -12.76
CA VAL A 217 -3.50 3.34 -13.04
C VAL A 217 -3.30 3.17 -14.54
N LYS A 218 -4.32 2.71 -15.28
CA LYS A 218 -4.22 2.52 -16.74
C LYS A 218 -3.90 3.81 -17.49
N SER A 219 -4.61 4.89 -17.17
CA SER A 219 -4.40 6.19 -17.84
C SER A 219 -3.05 6.81 -17.48
N LEU A 220 -2.64 6.70 -16.22
CA LEU A 220 -1.37 7.22 -15.74
C LEU A 220 -0.18 6.46 -16.29
N LEU A 221 -0.26 5.12 -16.38
CA LEU A 221 0.82 4.29 -16.91
C LEU A 221 1.19 4.72 -18.34
N ALA A 222 0.19 4.82 -19.22
CA ALA A 222 0.41 5.25 -20.61
C ALA A 222 0.95 6.68 -20.70
N ARG A 223 0.47 7.59 -19.83
CA ARG A 223 0.89 8.98 -19.82
C ARG A 223 2.32 9.15 -19.32
N ILE A 224 2.68 8.52 -18.19
CA ILE A 224 4.02 8.63 -17.59
C ILE A 224 5.08 8.07 -18.54
N ILE A 225 4.83 6.90 -19.16
CA ILE A 225 5.75 6.30 -20.13
C ILE A 225 6.02 7.26 -21.28
N LYS A 226 4.98 7.94 -21.79
CA LYS A 226 5.11 8.91 -22.87
C LYS A 226 5.82 10.20 -22.44
N GLU A 227 5.47 10.77 -21.27
CA GLU A 227 6.03 12.01 -20.73
C GLU A 227 7.52 11.87 -20.38
N GLU A 228 7.90 10.75 -19.78
CA GLU A 228 9.28 10.46 -19.39
C GLU A 228 10.12 9.85 -20.52
N ASN A 229 9.52 9.66 -21.70
CA ASN A 229 10.19 9.05 -22.86
C ASN A 229 10.82 7.67 -22.54
N ILE A 230 10.13 6.86 -21.72
CA ILE A 230 10.63 5.56 -21.28
C ILE A 230 10.40 4.51 -22.37
N SER A 231 11.46 3.78 -22.75
CA SER A 231 11.33 2.62 -23.62
C SER A 231 10.72 1.43 -22.88
N ILE A 232 9.79 0.75 -23.52
CA ILE A 232 9.20 -0.49 -22.97
C ILE A 232 10.24 -1.59 -22.75
N LEU A 233 11.32 -1.58 -23.51
CA LEU A 233 12.41 -2.56 -23.39
C LEU A 233 13.28 -2.31 -22.15
N GLU A 234 13.26 -1.11 -21.60
CA GLU A 234 14.02 -0.68 -20.41
C GLU A 234 13.12 -0.35 -19.22
N ILE A 235 11.82 -0.60 -19.32
CA ILE A 235 10.82 -0.14 -18.36
C ILE A 235 11.08 -0.64 -16.93
N ASP A 236 11.71 -1.80 -16.77
CA ASP A 236 12.04 -2.38 -15.47
C ASP A 236 13.02 -1.49 -14.66
N ALA A 237 13.87 -0.71 -15.33
CA ALA A 237 14.75 0.23 -14.69
C ALA A 237 14.04 1.49 -14.13
N TYR A 238 12.80 1.73 -14.57
CA TYR A 238 12.02 2.92 -14.21
C TYR A 238 10.81 2.60 -13.33
N ILE A 239 10.66 1.37 -12.87
CA ILE A 239 9.51 0.91 -12.06
C ILE A 239 9.30 1.80 -10.84
N ASP A 240 10.36 2.16 -10.13
CA ASP A 240 10.27 3.00 -8.93
C ASP A 240 9.80 4.43 -9.25
N VAL A 241 10.31 5.02 -10.34
CA VAL A 241 9.91 6.35 -10.79
C VAL A 241 8.43 6.37 -11.20
N ILE A 242 7.99 5.35 -11.93
CA ILE A 242 6.61 5.19 -12.36
C ILE A 242 5.71 5.01 -11.13
N SER A 243 6.11 4.18 -10.17
CA SER A 243 5.38 3.91 -8.92
C SER A 243 5.17 5.19 -8.11
N GLU A 244 6.22 5.98 -7.92
CA GLU A 244 6.15 7.24 -7.16
C GLU A 244 5.25 8.28 -7.85
N LYS A 245 5.35 8.44 -9.16
CA LYS A 245 4.48 9.33 -9.93
C LYS A 245 3.02 8.90 -9.89
N MET A 246 2.75 7.59 -9.97
CA MET A 246 1.41 7.05 -9.82
C MET A 246 0.83 7.32 -8.44
N LYS A 247 1.59 7.05 -7.37
CA LYS A 247 1.21 7.35 -5.99
C LYS A 247 0.77 8.80 -5.84
N ASN A 248 1.61 9.71 -6.32
CA ASN A 248 1.36 11.14 -6.21
C ASN A 248 0.13 11.61 -7.00
N ALA A 249 -0.15 10.98 -8.14
CA ALA A 249 -1.31 11.31 -8.96
C ALA A 249 -2.64 10.66 -8.47
N ILE A 250 -2.57 9.57 -7.73
CA ILE A 250 -3.75 8.86 -7.19
C ILE A 250 -4.19 9.48 -5.85
N ASN A 251 -3.26 9.88 -4.99
CA ASN A 251 -3.54 10.39 -3.65
C ASN A 251 -4.55 11.55 -3.57
N PRO A 252 -4.53 12.57 -4.44
CA PRO A 252 -5.54 13.63 -4.41
C PRO A 252 -6.97 13.09 -4.56
N THR A 253 -7.16 12.09 -5.41
CA THR A 253 -8.48 11.47 -5.62
C THR A 253 -8.92 10.65 -4.40
N LEU A 254 -8.01 9.91 -3.76
CA LEU A 254 -8.29 9.18 -2.52
C LEU A 254 -8.56 10.12 -1.35
N GLY A 255 -7.88 11.27 -1.30
CA GLY A 255 -8.09 12.30 -0.29
C GLY A 255 -9.49 12.91 -0.28
N GLU A 256 -10.21 12.88 -1.41
CA GLU A 256 -11.63 13.27 -1.47
C GLU A 256 -12.53 12.33 -0.64
N TYR A 257 -12.08 11.11 -0.40
CA TYR A 257 -12.77 10.10 0.42
C TYR A 257 -12.17 9.92 1.80
N GLY A 258 -11.20 10.76 2.19
CA GLY A 258 -10.53 10.64 3.48
C GLY A 258 -9.52 9.47 3.55
N LEU A 259 -9.09 8.96 2.40
CA LEU A 259 -8.10 7.89 2.28
C LEU A 259 -6.76 8.44 1.81
N PHE A 260 -5.68 7.76 2.17
CA PHE A 260 -4.32 8.08 1.73
C PHE A 260 -3.57 6.80 1.43
N MET A 261 -2.80 6.81 0.36
CA MET A 261 -1.95 5.71 -0.10
C MET A 261 -0.49 6.04 0.22
N PRO A 262 0.08 5.53 1.34
CA PRO A 262 1.47 5.79 1.71
C PRO A 262 2.45 5.17 0.73
N GLU A 263 2.13 3.99 0.21
CA GLU A 263 2.99 3.22 -0.67
C GLU A 263 2.20 2.68 -1.87
N PHE A 264 2.83 2.75 -3.03
CA PHE A 264 2.34 2.14 -4.26
C PHE A 264 3.53 1.53 -5.00
N PHE A 265 3.50 0.24 -5.24
CA PHE A 265 4.57 -0.48 -5.91
C PHE A 265 4.04 -1.22 -7.13
N ILE A 266 4.75 -1.09 -8.23
CA ILE A 266 4.63 -1.98 -9.38
C ILE A 266 5.63 -3.11 -9.15
N THR A 267 5.15 -4.34 -9.02
CA THR A 267 6.01 -5.50 -8.82
C THR A 267 6.45 -6.10 -10.14
N ARG A 268 5.58 -6.03 -11.15
CA ARG A 268 5.85 -6.62 -12.46
C ARG A 268 5.07 -5.88 -13.55
N ILE A 269 5.75 -5.66 -14.66
CA ILE A 269 5.13 -5.25 -15.92
C ILE A 269 5.12 -6.47 -16.85
N VAL A 270 3.95 -6.78 -17.37
CA VAL A 270 3.74 -7.93 -18.26
C VAL A 270 3.79 -7.44 -19.70
N THR A 271 4.86 -7.76 -20.37
CA THR A 271 5.06 -7.46 -21.79
C THR A 271 4.44 -8.54 -22.69
N PRO A 272 4.09 -8.21 -23.94
CA PRO A 272 3.47 -9.17 -24.86
C PRO A 272 4.55 -10.04 -25.53
N ASP A 273 5.24 -10.88 -24.76
CA ASP A 273 6.31 -11.74 -25.29
C ASP A 273 5.83 -12.74 -26.36
N ASP A 274 4.53 -13.00 -26.45
CA ASP A 274 3.91 -13.84 -27.47
C ASP A 274 3.69 -13.10 -28.81
N ASP A 275 3.73 -11.77 -28.83
CA ASP A 275 3.58 -10.97 -30.04
C ASP A 275 4.84 -11.07 -30.93
N PRO A 276 4.70 -11.52 -32.20
CA PRO A 276 5.83 -11.61 -33.12
C PRO A 276 6.55 -10.27 -33.36
N ASN A 277 5.80 -9.16 -33.37
CA ASN A 277 6.35 -7.82 -33.59
C ASN A 277 7.18 -7.38 -32.37
N TYR A 278 6.72 -7.65 -31.16
CA TYR A 278 7.45 -7.34 -29.94
C TYR A 278 8.73 -8.18 -29.83
N ARG A 279 8.69 -9.47 -30.16
CA ARG A 279 9.89 -10.33 -30.20
C ARG A 279 10.93 -9.82 -31.19
N ARG A 280 10.47 -9.42 -32.38
CA ARG A 280 11.36 -8.86 -33.41
C ARG A 280 11.98 -7.54 -32.93
N LEU A 281 11.21 -6.68 -32.29
CA LEU A 281 11.71 -5.44 -31.71
C LEU A 281 12.79 -5.71 -30.65
N LYS A 282 12.54 -6.65 -29.72
CA LYS A 282 13.47 -7.06 -28.68
C LYS A 282 14.79 -7.57 -29.26
N GLN A 283 14.72 -8.34 -30.32
CA GLN A 283 15.89 -8.85 -31.02
C GLN A 283 16.67 -7.72 -31.73
N GLN A 284 16.00 -6.85 -32.45
CA GLN A 284 16.64 -5.70 -33.10
C GLN A 284 17.31 -4.75 -32.08
N TYR A 285 16.72 -4.56 -30.93
CA TYR A 285 17.30 -3.77 -29.85
C TYR A 285 18.56 -4.44 -29.27
N ALA A 286 18.51 -5.74 -29.00
CA ALA A 286 19.67 -6.50 -28.55
C ALA A 286 20.83 -6.46 -29.56
N ASP A 287 20.54 -6.67 -30.85
CA ASP A 287 21.52 -6.61 -31.94
C ASP A 287 22.15 -5.20 -32.04
N ARG A 288 21.36 -4.14 -31.84
CA ARG A 288 21.88 -2.77 -31.84
C ARG A 288 22.86 -2.52 -30.68
N ILE A 289 22.50 -2.95 -29.46
CA ILE A 289 23.37 -2.82 -28.29
C ILE A 289 24.67 -3.61 -28.49
N LEU A 290 24.59 -4.84 -29.01
CA LEU A 290 25.77 -5.64 -29.29
C LEU A 290 26.71 -4.96 -30.30
N ARG A 291 26.18 -4.38 -31.38
CA ARG A 291 26.98 -3.65 -32.36
C ARG A 291 27.68 -2.44 -31.74
N VAL A 292 26.99 -1.66 -30.94
CA VAL A 292 27.58 -0.49 -30.25
C VAL A 292 28.72 -0.95 -29.33
N ARG A 293 28.52 -2.02 -28.56
CA ARG A 293 29.57 -2.60 -27.73
C ARG A 293 30.78 -3.12 -28.52
N GLU A 294 30.54 -3.79 -29.62
CA GLU A 294 31.61 -4.25 -30.51
C GLU A 294 32.43 -3.08 -31.07
N GLU A 295 31.78 -1.99 -31.46
CA GLU A 295 32.45 -0.79 -31.92
C GLU A 295 33.27 -0.12 -30.81
N ASP A 296 32.75 -0.06 -29.59
CA ASP A 296 33.50 0.49 -28.46
C ASP A 296 34.69 -0.38 -28.07
N ILE A 297 34.55 -1.70 -28.08
CA ILE A 297 35.67 -2.63 -27.90
C ILE A 297 36.74 -2.41 -28.97
N ARG A 298 36.37 -2.32 -30.25
CA ARG A 298 37.30 -2.05 -31.33
C ARG A 298 38.05 -0.72 -31.17
N LYS A 299 37.36 0.34 -30.69
CA LYS A 299 38.00 1.62 -30.38
C LYS A 299 39.05 1.48 -29.29
N VAL A 300 38.69 0.84 -28.18
CA VAL A 300 39.62 0.60 -27.06
C VAL A 300 40.82 -0.26 -27.48
N GLU A 301 40.59 -1.31 -28.26
CA GLU A 301 41.68 -2.15 -28.81
C GLU A 301 42.59 -1.35 -29.75
N ALA A 302 42.01 -0.51 -30.61
CA ALA A 302 42.80 0.33 -31.51
C ALA A 302 43.61 1.40 -30.76
N GLU A 303 43.10 1.98 -29.72
CA GLU A 303 43.82 2.92 -28.84
C GLU A 303 44.92 2.19 -28.08
N ALA A 304 44.65 1.02 -27.50
CA ALA A 304 45.68 0.21 -26.84
C ALA A 304 46.80 -0.24 -27.80
N ALA A 305 46.45 -0.60 -29.04
CA ALA A 305 47.44 -0.95 -30.05
C ALA A 305 48.30 0.27 -30.46
N ARG A 306 47.73 1.46 -30.57
CA ARG A 306 48.49 2.69 -30.84
C ARG A 306 49.42 3.02 -29.67
N GLU A 307 48.96 2.89 -28.45
CA GLU A 307 49.78 3.17 -27.27
C GLU A 307 50.95 2.16 -27.14
N ARG A 308 50.71 0.87 -27.39
CA ARG A 308 51.79 -0.13 -27.45
C ARG A 308 52.85 0.20 -28.47
N LYS A 309 52.46 0.57 -29.70
CA LYS A 309 53.40 0.99 -30.75
C LYS A 309 54.18 2.27 -30.36
N ARG A 310 53.57 3.20 -29.64
CA ARG A 310 54.25 4.38 -29.14
C ARG A 310 55.29 4.03 -28.11
N VAL A 311 54.93 3.22 -27.12
CA VAL A 311 55.87 2.74 -26.07
C VAL A 311 57.02 1.91 -26.69
N GLU A 312 56.71 1.05 -27.65
CA GLU A 312 57.75 0.28 -28.36
C GLU A 312 58.69 1.20 -29.12
N ALA A 313 58.17 2.23 -29.79
CA ALA A 313 59.01 3.22 -30.51
C ALA A 313 59.88 4.05 -29.56
N GLU A 314 59.33 4.46 -28.42
CA GLU A 314 60.08 5.17 -27.37
C GLU A 314 61.18 4.29 -26.77
N THR A 315 60.89 3.04 -26.44
CA THR A 315 61.88 2.09 -25.92
C THR A 315 62.99 1.80 -26.91
N VAL A 316 62.67 1.62 -28.20
CA VAL A 316 63.67 1.45 -29.25
C VAL A 316 64.53 2.70 -29.42
N ALA A 317 63.95 3.90 -29.32
CA ALA A 317 64.68 5.15 -29.40
C ALA A 317 65.61 5.35 -28.18
N GLU A 318 65.15 5.03 -26.98
CA GLU A 318 65.97 5.07 -25.76
C GLU A 318 67.14 4.05 -25.82
N LEU A 319 66.89 2.82 -26.27
CA LEU A 319 67.91 1.81 -26.43
C LEU A 319 68.99 2.24 -27.44
N LYS A 320 68.59 2.87 -28.56
CA LYS A 320 69.50 3.45 -29.53
C LYS A 320 70.32 4.60 -28.93
N ALA A 321 69.71 5.45 -28.14
CA ALA A 321 70.40 6.59 -27.49
C ALA A 321 71.40 6.08 -26.43
N ILE A 322 71.06 5.04 -25.66
CA ILE A 322 71.94 4.41 -24.69
C ILE A 322 73.14 3.70 -25.41
N SER A 323 72.84 2.98 -26.46
CA SER A 323 73.87 2.36 -27.27
C SER A 323 74.88 3.38 -27.89
N ALA A 324 74.35 4.42 -28.49
CA ALA A 324 75.20 5.50 -29.05
C ALA A 324 75.98 6.25 -27.97
N SER A 325 75.45 6.48 -26.79
CA SER A 325 76.19 7.08 -25.66
C SER A 325 77.32 6.12 -25.15
N GLY A 326 77.02 4.83 -25.08
CA GLY A 326 78.02 3.79 -24.73
C GLY A 326 79.14 3.76 -25.71
N ASP A 327 78.86 3.75 -27.02
CA ASP A 327 79.90 3.76 -28.11
C ASP A 327 80.75 5.03 -28.06
N ALA A 328 80.13 6.19 -27.80
CA ALA A 328 80.85 7.43 -27.64
C ALA A 328 81.76 7.45 -26.40
N GLN A 329 81.28 6.88 -25.28
CA GLN A 329 82.18 6.69 -24.11
C GLN A 329 83.29 5.76 -24.33
N ALA A 330 83.07 4.61 -24.99
CA ALA A 330 84.11 3.65 -25.35
C ALA A 330 85.16 4.30 -26.27
N LEU A 331 84.75 5.11 -27.23
CA LEU A 331 85.63 5.84 -28.12
C LEU A 331 86.49 6.88 -27.40
N ARG A 332 85.89 7.61 -26.44
CA ARG A 332 86.60 8.57 -25.58
C ARG A 332 87.61 7.87 -24.67
N LEU A 333 87.28 6.73 -24.06
CA LEU A 333 88.22 5.96 -23.26
C LEU A 333 89.37 5.39 -24.05
N LYS A 334 89.10 4.92 -25.27
CA LYS A 334 90.16 4.51 -26.18
C LYS A 334 91.12 5.66 -26.56
N ALA A 335 90.56 6.79 -26.95
CA ALA A 335 91.37 7.96 -27.29
C ALA A 335 92.19 8.47 -26.09
N GLN A 336 91.63 8.41 -24.90
CA GLN A 336 92.31 8.80 -23.66
C GLN A 336 93.47 7.81 -23.33
N ALA A 337 93.20 6.52 -23.44
CA ALA A 337 94.22 5.50 -23.26
C ALA A 337 95.35 5.60 -24.27
N GLU A 338 95.03 5.90 -25.55
CA GLU A 338 96.08 6.14 -26.61
C GLU A 338 96.87 7.41 -26.30
N ALA A 339 96.25 8.48 -25.87
CA ALA A 339 96.90 9.72 -25.45
C ALA A 339 97.86 9.49 -24.25
N ASP A 340 97.41 8.76 -23.24
CA ASP A 340 98.20 8.42 -22.08
C ASP A 340 99.35 7.49 -22.41
N ALA A 341 99.16 6.51 -23.33
CA ALA A 341 100.22 5.66 -23.83
C ALA A 341 101.25 6.47 -24.65
N TYR A 342 100.83 7.47 -25.37
CA TYR A 342 101.72 8.39 -26.09
C TYR A 342 102.55 9.25 -25.13
N LYS A 343 101.97 9.71 -24.07
CA LYS A 343 102.66 10.46 -23.01
C LYS A 343 103.67 9.61 -22.29
N MET A 344 103.38 8.34 -22.01
CA MET A 344 104.36 7.38 -21.41
C MET A 344 105.51 7.00 -22.32
N ARG A 345 105.38 7.12 -23.66
CA ARG A 345 106.45 6.87 -24.60
C ARG A 345 107.37 8.05 -24.87
N ALA A 346 106.91 9.24 -24.41
CA ALA A 346 107.62 10.52 -24.62
C ALA A 346 108.54 10.95 -23.43
N TYR A 347 108.56 10.07 -22.37
CA TYR A 347 109.50 10.11 -21.25
C TYR A 347 110.40 8.91 -21.31
#